data_d2374c4479543191194eb6c60b6b9973
#
_entry.id   d2374c4479543191194eb6c60b6b9973
#
_cell.length_a   1.000
_cell.length_b   1.000
_cell.length_c   1.000
_cell.angle_alpha   90.00
_cell.angle_beta   90.00
_cell.angle_gamma   90.00
#
_symmetry.space_group_name_H-M   'P 1'
#
loop_
_entity.id
_entity.type
_entity.pdbx_description
1 polymer ?
#
loop_
_entity_poly.entity_id
_entity_poly.type
_entity_poly.pdbx_seq_one_letter_code
_entity_poly.pdbx_strand_id
1 'polypeptide(L)'
;GVELDPVSGRIARQLYQKNKIAIQGFEETDYPDSFFDCVIGNVPFGAYQISDRRYDRHHFLIHDYFIAKSLDLIRPGGVVAVVTSSGTMDKQNPAVRQYLANRAELLGAIRLPNNAFQRNANTGVVSDILFFQKRDRASIEEPDWIHLKETAEGYSVNAYFADHPEMVLGEFTTESTQYGKQEVTVRPKEGITLEEQLKEAVKHIHGTITELELSDTELEEDVVSIPADPEVKNF
;
A
#
# COMPACT_ATOMS: atom_id res chain seq x y z
N GLY A 1 -2.11 3.43 -14.30
CA GLY A 1 -2.36 2.18 -13.54
C GLY A 1 -1.59 1.02 -14.10
N VAL A 2 -1.43 -0.03 -13.30
CA VAL A 2 -0.79 -1.30 -13.68
C VAL A 2 -1.78 -2.42 -13.37
N GLU A 3 -2.02 -3.31 -14.34
CA GLU A 3 -2.94 -4.44 -14.21
C GLU A 3 -2.34 -5.66 -14.90
N LEU A 4 -2.26 -6.76 -14.18
CA LEU A 4 -1.68 -8.01 -14.69
C LEU A 4 -2.65 -8.73 -15.64
N ASP A 5 -3.96 -8.78 -15.26
CA ASP A 5 -4.95 -9.48 -16.07
C ASP A 5 -5.26 -8.73 -17.38
N PRO A 6 -5.04 -9.36 -18.56
CA PRO A 6 -5.23 -8.67 -19.83
C PRO A 6 -6.68 -8.27 -20.12
N VAL A 7 -7.67 -8.99 -19.54
CA VAL A 7 -9.08 -8.67 -19.75
C VAL A 7 -9.44 -7.43 -18.92
N SER A 8 -9.14 -7.45 -17.63
CA SER A 8 -9.34 -6.33 -16.71
C SER A 8 -8.60 -5.08 -17.17
N GLY A 9 -7.35 -5.23 -17.60
CA GLY A 9 -6.55 -4.12 -18.12
C GLY A 9 -7.12 -3.48 -19.38
N ARG A 10 -7.66 -4.28 -20.31
CA ARG A 10 -8.35 -3.74 -21.50
C ARG A 10 -9.64 -3.03 -21.15
N ILE A 11 -10.42 -3.57 -20.20
CA ILE A 11 -11.62 -2.92 -19.70
C ILE A 11 -11.25 -1.57 -19.04
N ALA A 12 -10.23 -1.56 -18.18
CA ALA A 12 -9.74 -0.35 -17.53
C ALA A 12 -9.32 0.72 -18.55
N ARG A 13 -8.62 0.35 -19.63
CA ARG A 13 -8.27 1.28 -20.72
C ARG A 13 -9.49 1.91 -21.39
N GLN A 14 -10.57 1.16 -21.56
CA GLN A 14 -11.81 1.68 -22.15
C GLN A 14 -12.56 2.61 -21.20
N LEU A 15 -12.60 2.27 -19.91
CA LEU A 15 -13.28 3.08 -18.89
C LEU A 15 -12.51 4.37 -18.57
N TYR A 16 -11.18 4.30 -18.57
CA TYR A 16 -10.30 5.41 -18.13
C TYR A 16 -9.40 5.88 -19.26
N GLN A 17 -10.01 6.31 -20.39
CA GLN A 17 -9.30 6.65 -21.64
C GLN A 17 -8.26 7.76 -21.52
N LYS A 18 -8.38 8.63 -20.51
CA LYS A 18 -7.42 9.69 -20.22
C LYS A 18 -6.21 9.22 -19.40
N ASN A 19 -6.25 7.99 -18.89
CA ASN A 19 -5.24 7.44 -18.02
C ASN A 19 -4.36 6.43 -18.76
N LYS A 20 -3.09 6.35 -18.39
CA LYS A 20 -2.19 5.30 -18.88
C LYS A 20 -2.38 4.05 -18.05
N ILE A 21 -2.75 2.94 -18.68
CA ILE A 21 -2.88 1.62 -18.05
C ILE A 21 -1.86 0.68 -18.70
N ALA A 22 -0.85 0.25 -17.95
CA ALA A 22 0.09 -0.79 -18.35
C ALA A 22 -0.54 -2.16 -18.03
N ILE A 23 -0.51 -3.07 -19.02
CA ILE A 23 -1.00 -4.46 -18.85
C ILE A 23 0.23 -5.35 -18.75
N GLN A 24 0.72 -5.51 -17.53
CA GLN A 24 1.93 -6.27 -17.21
C GLN A 24 2.02 -6.52 -15.71
N GLY A 25 2.95 -7.36 -15.27
CA GLY A 25 3.28 -7.52 -13.87
C GLY A 25 3.87 -6.24 -13.28
N PHE A 26 3.63 -6.00 -11.99
CA PHE A 26 4.20 -4.83 -11.30
C PHE A 26 5.72 -4.93 -11.21
N GLU A 27 6.27 -6.13 -11.15
CA GLU A 27 7.71 -6.44 -11.19
C GLU A 27 8.36 -6.03 -12.51
N GLU A 28 7.61 -6.06 -13.61
CA GLU A 28 8.07 -5.70 -14.95
C GLU A 28 8.03 -4.20 -15.24
N THR A 29 7.48 -3.40 -14.31
CA THR A 29 7.39 -1.95 -14.49
C THR A 29 8.76 -1.29 -14.31
N ASP A 30 9.08 -0.37 -15.22
CA ASP A 30 10.32 0.42 -15.24
C ASP A 30 9.99 1.92 -15.05
N TYR A 31 9.39 2.26 -13.90
CA TYR A 31 9.16 3.64 -13.52
C TYR A 31 10.36 4.16 -12.72
N PRO A 32 10.76 5.43 -12.91
CA PRO A 32 11.78 6.04 -12.09
C PRO A 32 11.39 6.08 -10.59
N ASP A 33 12.39 5.97 -9.72
CA ASP A 33 12.19 6.21 -8.29
C ASP A 33 11.72 7.66 -8.07
N SER A 34 10.92 7.83 -7.04
CA SER A 34 10.41 9.15 -6.63
C SER A 34 9.61 9.89 -7.72
N PHE A 35 8.99 9.16 -8.63
CA PHE A 35 8.28 9.71 -9.79
C PHE A 35 6.81 10.09 -9.48
N PHE A 36 6.14 9.35 -8.62
CA PHE A 36 4.72 9.56 -8.34
C PHE A 36 4.49 10.35 -7.05
N ASP A 37 3.40 11.11 -7.00
CA ASP A 37 2.96 11.80 -5.79
C ASP A 37 2.22 10.84 -4.85
N CYS A 38 1.50 9.89 -5.43
CA CYS A 38 0.65 8.98 -4.67
C CYS A 38 0.55 7.62 -5.36
N VAL A 39 0.51 6.56 -4.56
CA VAL A 39 0.12 5.22 -5.00
C VAL A 39 -1.10 4.77 -4.20
N ILE A 40 -2.14 4.36 -4.92
CA ILE A 40 -3.38 3.84 -4.33
C ILE A 40 -3.67 2.48 -4.97
N GLY A 41 -3.98 1.48 -4.16
CA GLY A 41 -4.30 0.17 -4.70
C GLY A 41 -4.83 -0.84 -3.69
N ASN A 42 -5.43 -1.88 -4.21
CA ASN A 42 -5.68 -3.11 -3.50
C ASN A 42 -4.61 -4.10 -3.95
N VAL A 43 -3.61 -4.36 -3.10
CA VAL A 43 -2.49 -5.21 -3.47
C VAL A 43 -2.89 -6.69 -3.43
N PRO A 44 -2.32 -7.55 -4.27
CA PRO A 44 -2.60 -8.97 -4.23
C PRO A 44 -2.16 -9.58 -2.90
N PHE A 45 -2.94 -10.52 -2.37
CA PHE A 45 -2.65 -11.25 -1.14
C PHE A 45 -2.13 -12.65 -1.48
N GLY A 46 -1.15 -13.12 -0.72
CA GLY A 46 -0.68 -14.48 -0.91
C GLY A 46 0.59 -14.80 -0.13
N ALA A 47 0.79 -16.09 0.12
CA ALA A 47 1.97 -16.62 0.79
C ALA A 47 3.07 -17.01 -0.23
N TYR A 48 3.25 -16.21 -1.28
CA TYR A 48 4.27 -16.41 -2.31
C TYR A 48 5.05 -15.12 -2.57
N GLN A 49 6.19 -15.27 -3.22
CA GLN A 49 7.11 -14.19 -3.56
C GLN A 49 7.09 -13.96 -5.07
N ILE A 50 7.38 -12.73 -5.48
CA ILE A 50 7.64 -12.38 -6.86
C ILE A 50 9.14 -12.12 -7.00
N SER A 51 9.74 -12.54 -8.10
CA SER A 51 11.14 -12.25 -8.39
C SER A 51 11.27 -10.84 -8.97
N ASP A 52 11.95 -9.99 -8.22
CA ASP A 52 12.43 -8.67 -8.64
C ASP A 52 13.81 -8.49 -8.02
N ARG A 53 14.84 -8.40 -8.86
CA ARG A 53 16.26 -8.39 -8.44
C ARG A 53 16.57 -7.36 -7.37
N ARG A 54 15.85 -6.26 -7.34
CA ARG A 54 16.03 -5.20 -6.35
C ARG A 54 15.56 -5.64 -4.95
N TYR A 55 14.51 -6.47 -4.89
CA TYR A 55 13.82 -6.86 -3.65
C TYR A 55 14.06 -8.32 -3.23
N ASP A 56 14.58 -9.18 -4.11
CA ASP A 56 14.76 -10.63 -3.88
C ASP A 56 15.48 -10.94 -2.56
N ARG A 57 16.48 -10.14 -2.20
CA ARG A 57 17.23 -10.29 -0.94
C ARG A 57 16.39 -10.15 0.33
N HIS A 58 15.22 -9.53 0.25
CA HIS A 58 14.34 -9.29 1.41
C HIS A 58 13.31 -10.40 1.60
N HIS A 59 13.13 -11.27 0.61
CA HIS A 59 12.17 -12.37 0.64
C HIS A 59 10.74 -11.92 0.99
N PHE A 60 10.33 -10.76 0.50
CA PHE A 60 9.00 -10.22 0.74
C PHE A 60 7.92 -11.14 0.17
N LEU A 61 6.83 -11.33 0.92
CA LEU A 61 5.60 -11.84 0.33
C LEU A 61 5.03 -10.80 -0.64
N ILE A 62 4.20 -11.25 -1.58
CA ILE A 62 3.69 -10.41 -2.66
C ILE A 62 3.12 -9.07 -2.17
N HIS A 63 2.29 -9.08 -1.13
CA HIS A 63 1.70 -7.86 -0.59
C HIS A 63 2.75 -6.90 0.02
N ASP A 64 3.76 -7.41 0.71
CA ASP A 64 4.85 -6.61 1.27
C ASP A 64 5.75 -6.03 0.18
N TYR A 65 6.01 -6.82 -0.88
CA TYR A 65 6.74 -6.37 -2.07
C TYR A 65 6.04 -5.19 -2.75
N PHE A 66 4.72 -5.27 -2.94
CA PHE A 66 3.96 -4.19 -3.55
C PHE A 66 4.06 -2.89 -2.74
N ILE A 67 3.99 -2.95 -1.41
CA ILE A 67 4.16 -1.78 -0.56
C ILE A 67 5.59 -1.23 -0.67
N ALA A 68 6.60 -2.10 -0.59
CA ALA A 68 8.01 -1.71 -0.65
C ALA A 68 8.35 -1.01 -1.97
N LYS A 69 7.94 -1.59 -3.12
CA LYS A 69 8.16 -1.00 -4.44
C LYS A 69 7.39 0.32 -4.61
N SER A 70 6.14 0.38 -4.12
CA SER A 70 5.35 1.60 -4.16
C SER A 70 6.02 2.75 -3.40
N LEU A 71 6.63 2.48 -2.25
CA LEU A 71 7.38 3.49 -1.49
C LEU A 71 8.62 4.00 -2.24
N ASP A 72 9.29 3.15 -3.01
CA ASP A 72 10.42 3.60 -3.81
C ASP A 72 9.98 4.48 -4.98
N LEU A 73 8.82 4.17 -5.58
CA LEU A 73 8.27 4.90 -6.72
C LEU A 73 7.65 6.26 -6.38
N ILE A 74 7.18 6.48 -5.16
CA ILE A 74 6.66 7.80 -4.75
C ILE A 74 7.79 8.75 -4.34
N ARG A 75 7.58 10.06 -4.55
CA ARG A 75 8.50 11.09 -4.09
C ARG A 75 8.53 11.21 -2.56
N PRO A 76 9.55 11.80 -1.95
CA PRO A 76 9.52 12.23 -0.56
C PRO A 76 8.26 13.09 -0.28
N GLY A 77 7.62 12.85 0.88
CA GLY A 77 6.33 13.48 1.21
C GLY A 77 5.11 12.93 0.47
N GLY A 78 5.31 12.07 -0.55
CA GLY A 78 4.23 11.35 -1.24
C GLY A 78 3.59 10.29 -0.35
N VAL A 79 2.39 9.82 -0.76
CA VAL A 79 1.57 8.91 0.05
C VAL A 79 1.32 7.59 -0.66
N VAL A 80 1.47 6.49 0.05
CA VAL A 80 0.98 5.16 -0.34
C VAL A 80 -0.25 4.82 0.50
N ALA A 81 -1.38 4.59 -0.17
CA ALA A 81 -2.62 4.15 0.47
C ALA A 81 -3.05 2.80 -0.15
N VAL A 82 -2.94 1.73 0.62
CA VAL A 82 -3.17 0.37 0.09
C VAL A 82 -4.06 -0.46 1.00
N VAL A 83 -4.89 -1.29 0.37
CA VAL A 83 -5.55 -2.40 1.04
C VAL A 83 -4.62 -3.61 0.94
N THR A 84 -4.33 -4.22 2.08
CA THR A 84 -3.41 -5.36 2.18
C THR A 84 -3.92 -6.41 3.15
N SER A 85 -3.26 -7.56 3.22
CA SER A 85 -3.49 -8.58 4.24
C SER A 85 -3.08 -8.07 5.63
N SER A 86 -3.85 -8.42 6.67
CA SER A 86 -3.46 -8.22 8.07
C SER A 86 -2.07 -8.80 8.40
N GLY A 87 -1.61 -9.78 7.61
CA GLY A 87 -0.28 -10.36 7.76
C GLY A 87 0.88 -9.37 7.63
N THR A 88 0.74 -8.24 6.93
CA THR A 88 1.78 -7.19 6.92
C THR A 88 2.01 -6.63 8.31
N MET A 89 0.94 -6.34 9.05
CA MET A 89 0.99 -5.74 10.38
C MET A 89 1.23 -6.80 11.47
N ASP A 90 0.64 -7.99 11.38
CA ASP A 90 0.58 -8.97 12.48
C ASP A 90 1.64 -10.08 12.42
N LYS A 91 2.53 -10.10 11.40
CA LYS A 91 3.63 -11.08 11.39
C LYS A 91 4.49 -11.02 12.65
N GLN A 92 4.84 -12.18 13.20
CA GLN A 92 5.78 -12.28 14.33
C GLN A 92 7.13 -11.66 13.98
N ASN A 93 7.66 -11.95 12.78
CA ASN A 93 8.90 -11.35 12.31
C ASN A 93 8.68 -9.88 11.92
N PRO A 94 9.31 -8.91 12.60
CA PRO A 94 9.12 -7.48 12.37
C PRO A 94 9.88 -6.94 11.14
N ALA A 95 10.69 -7.75 10.45
CA ALA A 95 11.63 -7.29 9.43
C ALA A 95 10.97 -6.44 8.32
N VAL A 96 9.75 -6.80 7.89
CA VAL A 96 8.99 -6.03 6.90
C VAL A 96 8.63 -4.65 7.48
N ARG A 97 8.07 -4.61 8.69
CA ARG A 97 7.68 -3.36 9.33
C ARG A 97 8.87 -2.44 9.61
N GLN A 98 10.02 -3.01 10.02
CA GLN A 98 11.28 -2.26 10.16
C GLN A 98 11.73 -1.68 8.81
N TYR A 99 11.64 -2.46 7.73
CA TYR A 99 11.96 -1.97 6.38
C TYR A 99 11.08 -0.79 5.97
N LEU A 100 9.77 -0.88 6.24
CA LEU A 100 8.80 0.18 5.92
C LEU A 100 9.02 1.41 6.81
N ALA A 101 9.19 1.25 8.14
CA ALA A 101 9.40 2.34 9.09
C ALA A 101 10.67 3.13 8.83
N ASN A 102 11.72 2.47 8.34
CA ASN A 102 12.95 3.15 7.93
C ASN A 102 12.70 4.14 6.76
N ARG A 103 11.73 3.87 5.89
CA ARG A 103 11.46 4.62 4.66
C ARG A 103 10.25 5.54 4.72
N ALA A 104 9.29 5.22 5.56
CA ALA A 104 8.01 5.91 5.62
C ALA A 104 7.50 6.06 7.04
N GLU A 105 6.68 7.04 7.24
CA GLU A 105 5.84 7.22 8.42
C GLU A 105 4.50 6.53 8.19
N LEU A 106 4.02 5.79 9.20
CA LEU A 106 2.66 5.28 9.19
C LEU A 106 1.73 6.41 9.64
N LEU A 107 0.99 7.01 8.70
CA LEU A 107 -0.01 8.03 9.00
C LEU A 107 -1.22 7.45 9.71
N GLY A 108 -1.48 6.18 9.49
CA GLY A 108 -2.52 5.42 10.15
C GLY A 108 -2.83 4.12 9.42
N ALA A 109 -3.59 3.26 10.11
CA ALA A 109 -4.05 1.99 9.58
C ALA A 109 -5.49 1.74 10.02
N ILE A 110 -6.30 1.15 9.13
CA ILE A 110 -7.69 0.78 9.43
C ILE A 110 -7.83 -0.72 9.21
N ARG A 111 -8.24 -1.44 10.25
CA ARG A 111 -8.50 -2.88 10.16
C ARG A 111 -9.95 -3.15 9.82
N LEU A 112 -10.17 -3.87 8.74
CA LEU A 112 -11.49 -4.23 8.24
C LEU A 112 -11.94 -5.58 8.82
N PRO A 113 -13.25 -5.78 9.02
CA PRO A 113 -13.78 -7.08 9.44
C PRO A 113 -13.62 -8.13 8.33
N ASN A 114 -13.60 -9.40 8.71
CA ASN A 114 -13.37 -10.53 7.83
C ASN A 114 -14.38 -10.67 6.67
N ASN A 115 -15.54 -10.03 6.76
CA ASN A 115 -16.57 -10.04 5.72
C ASN A 115 -16.53 -8.81 4.79
N ALA A 116 -15.58 -7.91 4.94
CA ALA A 116 -15.51 -6.65 4.17
C ALA A 116 -15.52 -6.89 2.64
N PHE A 117 -14.88 -7.96 2.17
CA PHE A 117 -14.80 -8.34 0.76
C PHE A 117 -15.60 -9.60 0.40
N GLN A 118 -16.41 -10.14 1.33
CA GLN A 118 -17.14 -11.39 1.11
C GLN A 118 -18.08 -11.35 -0.11
N ARG A 119 -18.73 -10.20 -0.35
CA ARG A 119 -19.62 -10.01 -1.51
C ARG A 119 -18.89 -10.01 -2.85
N ASN A 120 -17.63 -9.60 -2.87
CA ASN A 120 -16.85 -9.39 -4.10
C ASN A 120 -15.83 -10.51 -4.37
N ALA A 121 -15.29 -11.13 -3.33
CA ALA A 121 -14.19 -12.10 -3.44
C ALA A 121 -14.52 -13.45 -2.78
N ASN A 122 -15.68 -13.59 -2.12
CA ASN A 122 -16.10 -14.81 -1.40
C ASN A 122 -15.03 -15.32 -0.40
N THR A 123 -14.23 -14.42 0.17
CA THR A 123 -13.17 -14.74 1.13
C THR A 123 -13.43 -14.05 2.46
N GLY A 124 -13.31 -14.80 3.56
CA GLY A 124 -13.36 -14.29 4.92
C GLY A 124 -11.96 -13.95 5.44
N VAL A 125 -11.32 -12.92 4.87
CA VAL A 125 -9.95 -12.53 5.23
C VAL A 125 -9.96 -11.14 5.86
N VAL A 126 -9.32 -11.02 7.04
CA VAL A 126 -9.06 -9.72 7.66
C VAL A 126 -8.04 -8.97 6.81
N SER A 127 -8.38 -7.74 6.48
CA SER A 127 -7.54 -6.86 5.67
C SER A 127 -7.33 -5.53 6.37
N ASP A 128 -6.21 -4.90 6.06
CA ASP A 128 -5.86 -3.58 6.59
C ASP A 128 -5.78 -2.56 5.45
N ILE A 129 -6.25 -1.34 5.68
CA ILE A 129 -5.96 -0.19 4.84
C ILE A 129 -4.81 0.54 5.51
N LEU A 130 -3.67 0.63 4.83
CA LEU A 130 -2.46 1.26 5.35
C LEU A 130 -2.18 2.56 4.62
N PHE A 131 -1.82 3.59 5.39
CA PHE A 131 -1.46 4.90 4.87
C PHE A 131 -0.03 5.22 5.30
N PHE A 132 0.89 5.28 4.32
CA PHE A 132 2.28 5.61 4.55
C PHE A 132 2.64 6.90 3.85
N GLN A 133 3.44 7.76 4.50
CA GLN A 133 4.08 8.90 3.87
C GLN A 133 5.57 8.67 3.77
N LYS A 134 6.13 8.79 2.57
CA LYS A 134 7.57 8.59 2.34
C LYS A 134 8.38 9.67 3.03
N ARG A 135 9.41 9.26 3.78
CA ARG A 135 10.37 10.15 4.42
C ARG A 135 11.38 10.70 3.40
N ASP A 136 11.91 11.90 3.66
CA ASP A 136 13.02 12.46 2.89
C ASP A 136 14.31 11.67 3.10
N ARG A 137 14.48 11.14 4.31
CA ARG A 137 15.68 10.40 4.73
C ARG A 137 15.26 9.15 5.50
N ALA A 138 16.08 8.11 5.37
CA ALA A 138 15.90 6.90 6.16
C ALA A 138 15.96 7.24 7.66
N SER A 139 15.04 6.69 8.44
CA SER A 139 15.02 6.81 9.90
C SER A 139 15.48 5.50 10.54
N ILE A 140 16.24 5.62 11.61
CA ILE A 140 16.62 4.49 12.48
C ILE A 140 15.66 4.33 13.67
N GLU A 141 14.70 5.22 13.81
CA GLU A 141 13.68 5.13 14.85
C GLU A 141 12.82 3.90 14.66
N GLU A 142 12.55 3.22 15.77
CA GLU A 142 11.65 2.06 15.82
C GLU A 142 10.34 2.47 16.48
N PRO A 143 9.33 2.90 15.70
CA PRO A 143 8.03 3.22 16.24
C PRO A 143 7.31 1.95 16.72
N ASP A 144 6.41 2.09 17.70
CA ASP A 144 5.73 0.98 18.38
C ASP A 144 5.01 0.02 17.41
N TRP A 145 4.50 0.53 16.28
CA TRP A 145 3.81 -0.29 15.28
C TRP A 145 4.70 -1.33 14.56
N ILE A 146 6.00 -1.32 14.79
CA ILE A 146 6.90 -2.41 14.33
C ILE A 146 6.61 -3.70 15.11
N HIS A 147 6.18 -3.58 16.37
CA HIS A 147 6.01 -4.68 17.29
C HIS A 147 4.55 -5.15 17.40
N LEU A 148 4.39 -6.33 17.99
CA LEU A 148 3.08 -6.84 18.41
C LEU A 148 2.85 -6.49 19.89
N LYS A 149 1.57 -6.37 20.26
CA LYS A 149 1.11 -6.09 21.61
C LYS A 149 -0.17 -6.86 21.88
N GLU A 150 -0.42 -7.19 23.13
CA GLU A 150 -1.70 -7.78 23.54
C GLU A 150 -2.75 -6.68 23.74
N THR A 151 -3.95 -6.90 23.19
CA THR A 151 -5.11 -6.06 23.50
C THR A 151 -5.59 -6.31 24.93
N ALA A 152 -6.51 -5.48 25.42
CA ALA A 152 -7.12 -5.67 26.75
C ALA A 152 -7.81 -7.04 26.90
N GLU A 153 -8.29 -7.62 25.81
CA GLU A 153 -8.93 -8.94 25.72
C GLU A 153 -7.93 -10.09 25.54
N GLY A 154 -6.61 -9.81 25.46
CA GLY A 154 -5.56 -10.81 25.35
C GLY A 154 -5.27 -11.29 23.91
N TYR A 155 -5.67 -10.56 22.88
CA TYR A 155 -5.32 -10.86 21.49
C TYR A 155 -3.96 -10.26 21.14
N SER A 156 -3.06 -11.07 20.58
CA SER A 156 -1.77 -10.60 20.08
C SER A 156 -1.93 -10.05 18.66
N VAL A 157 -1.83 -8.74 18.52
CA VAL A 157 -1.99 -7.99 17.27
C VAL A 157 -0.89 -6.92 17.15
N ASN A 158 -0.85 -6.22 16.02
CA ASN A 158 0.06 -5.10 15.89
C ASN A 158 -0.20 -4.04 16.99
N ALA A 159 0.88 -3.47 17.56
CA ALA A 159 0.78 -2.48 18.62
C ALA A 159 -0.09 -1.29 18.24
N TYR A 160 -0.08 -0.86 16.96
CA TYR A 160 -0.94 0.20 16.48
C TYR A 160 -2.43 -0.10 16.74
N PHE A 161 -2.90 -1.31 16.43
CA PHE A 161 -4.31 -1.67 16.64
C PHE A 161 -4.65 -1.95 18.11
N ALA A 162 -3.68 -2.38 18.90
CA ALA A 162 -3.88 -2.52 20.34
C ALA A 162 -4.02 -1.16 21.05
N ASP A 163 -3.31 -0.14 20.55
CA ASP A 163 -3.32 1.23 21.10
C ASP A 163 -4.42 2.11 20.47
N HIS A 164 -4.93 1.74 19.29
CA HIS A 164 -5.97 2.45 18.55
C HIS A 164 -7.17 1.54 18.23
N PRO A 165 -7.94 1.11 19.24
CA PRO A 165 -9.08 0.21 19.03
C PRO A 165 -10.19 0.83 18.15
N GLU A 166 -10.27 2.16 18.05
CA GLU A 166 -11.17 2.89 17.16
C GLU A 166 -10.86 2.66 15.68
N MET A 167 -9.63 2.25 15.36
CA MET A 167 -9.20 1.93 14.00
C MET A 167 -9.51 0.48 13.59
N VAL A 168 -10.09 -0.31 14.49
CA VAL A 168 -10.56 -1.68 14.23
C VAL A 168 -12.07 -1.66 13.98
N LEU A 169 -12.49 -1.87 12.73
CA LEU A 169 -13.89 -1.76 12.33
C LEU A 169 -14.68 -3.06 12.58
N GLY A 170 -14.52 -3.59 13.77
CA GLY A 170 -15.12 -4.84 14.18
C GLY A 170 -14.74 -5.20 15.62
N GLU A 171 -14.90 -6.46 15.95
CA GLU A 171 -14.56 -7.04 17.24
C GLU A 171 -13.56 -8.16 17.06
N PHE A 172 -12.45 -8.13 17.82
CA PHE A 172 -11.51 -9.23 17.81
C PHE A 172 -12.15 -10.51 18.34
N THR A 173 -11.86 -11.61 17.69
CA THR A 173 -12.26 -12.95 18.08
C THR A 173 -11.25 -13.97 17.55
N THR A 174 -11.43 -15.23 17.91
CA THR A 174 -10.64 -16.32 17.35
C THR A 174 -11.52 -17.24 16.54
N GLU A 175 -11.02 -17.70 15.41
CA GLU A 175 -11.65 -18.71 14.58
C GLU A 175 -10.68 -19.88 14.34
N SER A 176 -11.22 -21.08 14.29
CA SER A 176 -10.44 -22.28 13.96
C SER A 176 -10.22 -22.33 12.46
N THR A 177 -8.96 -22.38 12.05
CA THR A 177 -8.63 -22.63 10.65
C THR A 177 -8.93 -24.11 10.28
N GLN A 178 -8.98 -24.39 8.98
CA GLN A 178 -9.13 -25.77 8.47
C GLN A 178 -8.04 -26.73 8.95
N TYR A 179 -6.93 -26.22 9.52
CA TYR A 179 -5.81 -26.98 10.09
C TYR A 179 -5.88 -27.06 11.62
N GLY A 180 -6.99 -26.65 12.25
CA GLY A 180 -7.19 -26.70 13.70
C GLY A 180 -6.40 -25.67 14.51
N LYS A 181 -5.74 -24.69 13.87
CA LYS A 181 -5.13 -23.57 14.57
C LYS A 181 -6.18 -22.50 14.87
N GLN A 182 -6.04 -21.90 16.06
CA GLN A 182 -6.81 -20.71 16.41
C GLN A 182 -6.08 -19.49 15.81
N GLU A 183 -6.79 -18.71 14.99
CA GLU A 183 -6.27 -17.46 14.44
C GLU A 183 -7.15 -16.29 14.89
N VAL A 184 -6.50 -15.16 15.20
CA VAL A 184 -7.19 -13.93 15.52
C VAL A 184 -7.86 -13.39 14.27
N THR A 185 -9.14 -13.08 14.38
CA THR A 185 -9.93 -12.49 13.30
C THR A 185 -10.73 -11.30 13.82
N VAL A 186 -11.37 -10.57 12.92
CA VAL A 186 -12.24 -9.43 13.27
C VAL A 186 -13.62 -9.69 12.69
N ARG A 187 -14.63 -9.79 13.55
CA ARG A 187 -16.04 -9.89 13.15
C ARG A 187 -16.67 -8.51 13.01
N PRO A 188 -17.62 -8.32 12.09
CA PRO A 188 -18.35 -7.06 11.99
C PRO A 188 -19.11 -6.76 13.28
N LYS A 189 -19.18 -5.48 13.65
CA LYS A 189 -20.02 -5.00 14.76
C LYS A 189 -21.49 -5.06 14.35
N GLU A 190 -22.35 -5.46 15.29
CA GLU A 190 -23.80 -5.43 15.05
C GLU A 190 -24.34 -3.98 15.18
N GLY A 191 -25.34 -3.66 14.38
CA GLY A 191 -26.07 -2.39 14.46
C GLY A 191 -25.38 -1.17 13.85
N ILE A 192 -24.17 -1.31 13.30
CA ILE A 192 -23.44 -0.24 12.60
C ILE A 192 -22.89 -0.74 11.28
N THR A 193 -23.00 0.04 10.22
CA THR A 193 -22.48 -0.33 8.90
C THR A 193 -20.97 -0.11 8.80
N LEU A 194 -20.30 -0.86 7.93
CA LEU A 194 -18.88 -0.66 7.64
C LEU A 194 -18.61 0.77 7.11
N GLU A 195 -19.53 1.31 6.30
CA GLU A 195 -19.42 2.66 5.74
C GLU A 195 -19.41 3.73 6.84
N GLU A 196 -20.29 3.61 7.83
CA GLU A 196 -20.34 4.55 8.97
C GLU A 196 -19.04 4.47 9.78
N GLN A 197 -18.56 3.26 10.07
CA GLN A 197 -17.30 3.07 10.79
C GLN A 197 -16.10 3.62 10.02
N LEU A 198 -16.04 3.42 8.69
CA LEU A 198 -14.99 4.00 7.84
C LEU A 198 -14.99 5.53 7.86
N LYS A 199 -16.17 6.16 7.81
CA LYS A 199 -16.31 7.63 7.87
C LYS A 199 -15.75 8.20 9.18
N GLU A 200 -15.87 7.47 10.28
CA GLU A 200 -15.27 7.90 11.54
C GLU A 200 -13.76 7.61 11.57
N ALA A 201 -13.34 6.41 11.21
CA ALA A 201 -11.93 6.02 11.26
C ALA A 201 -11.02 6.92 10.40
N VAL A 202 -11.45 7.34 9.21
CA VAL A 202 -10.65 8.22 8.34
C VAL A 202 -10.39 9.59 8.95
N LYS A 203 -11.18 10.04 9.92
CA LYS A 203 -10.95 11.31 10.62
C LYS A 203 -9.70 11.28 11.51
N HIS A 204 -9.22 10.10 11.87
CA HIS A 204 -8.01 9.90 12.65
C HIS A 204 -6.73 9.79 11.77
N ILE A 205 -6.88 9.76 10.45
CA ILE A 205 -5.75 9.74 9.53
C ILE A 205 -5.34 11.17 9.21
N HIS A 206 -4.14 11.55 9.62
CA HIS A 206 -3.62 12.89 9.39
C HIS A 206 -2.29 12.81 8.65
N GLY A 207 -2.11 13.66 7.66
CA GLY A 207 -0.89 13.80 6.91
C GLY A 207 -0.76 15.20 6.33
N THR A 208 0.46 15.70 6.18
CA THR A 208 0.73 16.97 5.53
C THR A 208 1.27 16.69 4.15
N ILE A 209 0.54 17.10 3.12
CA ILE A 209 1.03 17.05 1.74
C ILE A 209 1.93 18.25 1.52
N THR A 210 3.21 18.02 1.28
CA THR A 210 4.13 19.06 0.84
C THR A 210 3.99 19.24 -0.66
N GLU A 211 3.61 20.44 -1.10
CA GLU A 211 3.68 20.78 -2.51
C GLU A 211 5.15 20.91 -2.91
N LEU A 212 5.50 20.30 -4.05
CA LEU A 212 6.77 20.59 -4.69
C LEU A 212 6.63 21.98 -5.35
N GLU A 213 7.27 22.98 -4.79
CA GLU A 213 7.54 24.20 -5.54
C GLU A 213 8.57 23.82 -6.63
N LEU A 214 8.06 23.58 -7.83
CA LEU A 214 8.92 23.54 -9.01
C LEU A 214 9.48 24.96 -9.14
N SER A 215 10.76 25.13 -8.84
CA SER A 215 11.43 26.39 -9.13
C SER A 215 11.36 26.59 -10.65
N ASP A 216 10.83 27.72 -11.11
CA ASP A 216 10.73 28.08 -12.53
C ASP A 216 12.08 28.07 -13.27
N THR A 217 13.18 27.90 -12.55
CA THR A 217 14.55 27.84 -13.06
C THR A 217 14.90 26.54 -13.79
N GLU A 218 14.16 25.45 -13.62
CA GLU A 218 14.44 24.18 -14.32
C GLU A 218 13.70 24.04 -15.66
N LEU A 219 12.84 24.99 -16.02
CA LEU A 219 12.09 24.97 -17.28
C LEU A 219 12.77 25.75 -18.43
N GLU A 220 13.91 26.41 -18.19
CA GLU A 220 14.59 27.23 -19.20
C GLU A 220 15.84 26.57 -19.83
N GLU A 221 16.22 25.36 -19.48
CA GLU A 221 17.36 24.71 -20.13
C GLU A 221 16.92 23.63 -21.14
N ASP A 222 17.32 23.92 -22.39
CA ASP A 222 17.45 23.00 -23.52
C ASP A 222 16.21 22.66 -24.36
N VAL A 223 15.56 23.67 -24.89
CA VAL A 223 15.16 23.53 -26.29
C VAL A 223 16.34 23.99 -27.16
N VAL A 224 17.34 23.15 -27.27
CA VAL A 224 18.32 23.26 -28.36
C VAL A 224 17.56 22.94 -29.65
N SER A 225 17.12 23.98 -30.33
CA SER A 225 16.63 23.82 -31.70
C SER A 225 17.78 23.33 -32.57
N ILE A 226 17.78 22.05 -32.91
CA ILE A 226 18.68 21.53 -33.90
C ILE A 226 18.27 22.21 -35.23
N PRO A 227 19.14 23.02 -35.85
CA PRO A 227 18.83 23.62 -37.14
C PRO A 227 18.59 22.51 -38.15
N ALA A 228 17.49 22.61 -38.88
CA ALA A 228 17.19 21.64 -39.96
C ALA A 228 18.36 21.65 -40.96
N ASP A 229 18.93 20.47 -41.21
CA ASP A 229 19.95 20.28 -42.22
C ASP A 229 19.34 20.57 -43.59
N PRO A 230 19.83 21.59 -44.31
CA PRO A 230 19.27 21.96 -45.61
C PRO A 230 19.52 20.94 -46.74
N GLU A 231 20.27 19.87 -46.46
CA GLU A 231 20.58 18.85 -47.49
C GLU A 231 19.66 17.59 -47.43
N VAL A 232 18.74 17.49 -46.48
CA VAL A 232 17.76 16.37 -46.45
C VAL A 232 16.64 16.65 -47.46
N LYS A 233 16.80 16.14 -48.67
CA LYS A 233 15.72 16.08 -49.67
C LYS A 233 14.71 15.01 -49.26
N ASN A 234 13.47 15.41 -49.02
CA ASN A 234 12.33 14.51 -48.88
C ASN A 234 12.12 13.74 -50.16
N PHE A 235 12.18 12.40 -50.06
CA PHE A 235 11.67 11.48 -51.10
C PHE A 235 10.26 11.03 -50.71
#